data_0eb2db0e642e10b2dabdc98f05ea0fb3
#
_entry.id   0eb2db0e642e10b2dabdc98f05ea0fb3
#
_cell.length_a   1.000
_cell.length_b   1.000
_cell.length_c   1.000
_cell.angle_alpha   90.00
_cell.angle_beta   90.00
_cell.angle_gamma   90.00
#
_symmetry.space_group_name_H-M   'P 1'
#
loop_
_entity.id
_entity.type
_entity.pdbx_description
1 polymer ?
#
loop_
_entity_poly.entity_id
_entity_poly.type
_entity_poly.pdbx_seq_one_letter_code
_entity_poly.pdbx_strand_id
1 'polypeptide(L)'
;MRMEPDSLRFRLLNLKAASFLLFILLIIHCLNTTAADPDLWGYLAFGRLFWGQRQFPYLDVFAYVPTLPWIYHEWLTGVVFYPLYRALGAPGLQVLKLTMGLATAGTIYLTARRLSSQSYWPL
;
A
#
# COMPACT_ATOMS: atom_id res chain seq x y z
N MET A 1 20.11 -5.90 -44.93
CA MET A 1 18.71 -6.26 -44.56
C MET A 1 18.16 -5.12 -43.74
N ARG A 2 17.42 -4.16 -44.32
CA ARG A 2 16.82 -3.03 -43.60
C ARG A 2 15.55 -3.56 -42.93
N MET A 3 15.51 -3.56 -41.62
CA MET A 3 14.27 -3.88 -40.89
C MET A 3 13.24 -2.80 -41.17
N GLU A 4 12.01 -3.19 -41.51
CA GLU A 4 10.91 -2.25 -41.70
C GLU A 4 10.64 -1.46 -40.40
N PRO A 5 10.47 -0.14 -40.46
CA PRO A 5 10.27 0.71 -39.30
C PRO A 5 9.08 0.28 -38.41
N ASP A 6 8.06 -0.34 -39.02
CA ASP A 6 6.87 -0.82 -38.29
C ASP A 6 7.17 -2.05 -37.44
N SER A 7 8.04 -2.96 -37.90
CA SER A 7 8.44 -4.12 -37.09
C SER A 7 9.24 -3.72 -35.84
N LEU A 8 10.04 -2.67 -35.95
CA LEU A 8 10.82 -2.13 -34.85
C LEU A 8 9.94 -1.45 -33.80
N ARG A 9 8.98 -0.66 -34.25
CA ARG A 9 7.99 -0.02 -33.36
C ARG A 9 7.15 -1.05 -32.61
N PHE A 10 6.68 -2.09 -33.29
CA PHE A 10 5.93 -3.17 -32.67
C PHE A 10 6.74 -3.92 -31.61
N ARG A 11 7.99 -4.23 -31.89
CA ARG A 11 8.91 -4.85 -30.90
C ARG A 11 9.16 -3.97 -29.68
N LEU A 12 9.36 -2.67 -29.88
CA LEU A 12 9.57 -1.72 -28.81
C LEU A 12 8.32 -1.55 -27.93
N LEU A 13 7.12 -1.54 -28.51
CA LEU A 13 5.86 -1.50 -27.77
C LEU A 13 5.68 -2.76 -26.94
N ASN A 14 5.98 -3.93 -27.49
CA ASN A 14 5.88 -5.20 -26.77
C ASN A 14 6.90 -5.28 -25.62
N LEU A 15 8.11 -4.78 -25.79
CA LEU A 15 9.11 -4.71 -24.74
C LEU A 15 8.67 -3.80 -23.61
N LYS A 16 8.11 -2.61 -23.91
CA LYS A 16 7.60 -1.69 -22.90
C LYS A 16 6.43 -2.29 -22.12
N ALA A 17 5.52 -2.95 -22.80
CA ALA A 17 4.38 -3.64 -22.18
C ALA A 17 4.86 -4.79 -21.28
N ALA A 18 5.80 -5.60 -21.78
CA ALA A 18 6.36 -6.72 -21.02
C ALA A 18 7.12 -6.23 -19.76
N SER A 19 7.91 -5.17 -19.91
CA SER A 19 8.63 -4.57 -18.77
C SER A 19 7.67 -4.00 -17.72
N PHE A 20 6.60 -3.34 -18.15
CA PHE A 20 5.57 -2.83 -17.25
C PHE A 20 4.85 -3.97 -16.52
N LEU A 21 4.47 -5.02 -17.25
CA LEU A 21 3.83 -6.20 -16.66
C LEU A 21 4.76 -6.87 -15.64
N LEU A 22 6.03 -7.07 -15.99
CA LEU A 22 7.03 -7.65 -15.08
C LEU A 22 7.18 -6.80 -13.81
N PHE A 23 7.19 -5.47 -13.94
CA PHE A 23 7.26 -4.56 -12.80
C PHE A 23 6.04 -4.70 -11.88
N ILE A 24 4.84 -4.77 -12.42
CA ILE A 24 3.60 -5.00 -11.64
C ILE A 24 3.63 -6.36 -10.94
N LEU A 25 4.03 -7.42 -11.65
CA LEU A 25 4.14 -8.77 -11.07
C LEU A 25 5.17 -8.81 -9.93
N LEU A 26 6.29 -8.11 -10.09
CA LEU A 26 7.31 -8.01 -9.04
C LEU A 26 6.78 -7.29 -7.80
N ILE A 27 6.05 -6.19 -7.97
CA ILE A 27 5.41 -5.48 -6.86
C ILE A 27 4.42 -6.39 -6.14
N ILE A 28 3.55 -7.06 -6.88
CA ILE A 28 2.58 -8.00 -6.31
C ILE A 28 3.31 -9.11 -5.55
N HIS A 29 4.37 -9.68 -6.12
CA HIS A 29 5.18 -10.69 -5.47
C HIS A 29 5.79 -10.19 -4.16
N CYS A 30 6.43 -9.02 -4.16
CA CYS A 30 7.03 -8.42 -2.97
C CYS A 30 5.99 -8.10 -1.87
N LEU A 31 4.79 -7.69 -2.26
CA LEU A 31 3.72 -7.36 -1.33
C LEU A 31 2.88 -8.57 -0.89
N ASN A 32 3.08 -9.73 -1.49
CA ASN A 32 2.29 -10.93 -1.19
C ASN A 32 2.75 -11.69 0.08
N THR A 33 3.57 -11.09 0.91
CA THR A 33 3.92 -11.64 2.21
C THR A 33 2.73 -11.56 3.15
N THR A 34 2.41 -12.64 3.85
CA THR A 34 1.29 -12.73 4.79
C THR A 34 1.73 -12.66 6.26
N ALA A 35 3.01 -12.42 6.51
CA ALA A 35 3.51 -12.20 7.87
C ALA A 35 2.86 -10.94 8.46
N ALA A 36 2.20 -11.10 9.58
CA ALA A 36 1.61 -9.98 10.32
C ALA A 36 2.68 -9.33 11.19
N ASP A 37 2.68 -8.00 11.21
CA ASP A 37 3.43 -7.24 12.19
C ASP A 37 2.85 -7.51 13.58
N PRO A 38 3.66 -7.68 14.63
CA PRO A 38 3.17 -7.83 16.01
C PRO A 38 2.21 -6.73 16.44
N ASP A 39 2.43 -5.51 15.98
CA ASP A 39 1.62 -4.33 16.32
C ASP A 39 0.22 -4.35 15.68
N LEU A 40 0.01 -5.19 14.66
CA LEU A 40 -1.29 -5.33 14.01
C LEU A 40 -2.43 -5.59 15.01
N TRP A 41 -2.17 -6.42 16.02
CA TRP A 41 -3.17 -6.76 17.02
C TRP A 41 -3.53 -5.57 17.91
N GLY A 42 -2.55 -4.72 18.21
CA GLY A 42 -2.77 -3.44 18.92
C GLY A 42 -3.65 -2.49 18.11
N TYR A 43 -3.38 -2.36 16.80
CA TYR A 43 -4.22 -1.55 15.91
C TYR A 43 -5.66 -2.05 15.83
N LEU A 44 -5.85 -3.36 15.71
CA LEU A 44 -7.18 -3.96 15.66
C LEU A 44 -7.93 -3.82 17.00
N ALA A 45 -7.23 -3.98 18.12
CA ALA A 45 -7.81 -3.81 19.46
C ALA A 45 -8.26 -2.36 19.68
N PHE A 46 -7.40 -1.38 19.35
CA PHE A 46 -7.76 0.03 19.40
C PHE A 46 -8.94 0.36 18.48
N GLY A 47 -8.89 -0.11 17.23
CA GLY A 47 -9.97 0.11 16.27
C GLY A 47 -11.30 -0.44 16.76
N ARG A 48 -11.30 -1.63 17.37
CA ARG A 48 -12.48 -2.22 18.00
C ARG A 48 -13.05 -1.33 19.11
N LEU A 49 -12.18 -0.82 19.97
CA LEU A 49 -12.54 0.07 21.07
C LEU A 49 -13.16 1.37 20.53
N PHE A 50 -12.46 2.03 19.60
CA PHE A 50 -12.93 3.28 18.99
C PHE A 50 -14.28 3.13 18.29
N TRP A 51 -14.47 2.09 17.49
CA TRP A 51 -15.73 1.85 16.78
C TRP A 51 -16.87 1.46 17.70
N GLY A 52 -16.57 0.84 18.85
CA GLY A 52 -17.54 0.50 19.87
C GLY A 52 -18.02 1.71 20.68
N GLN A 53 -17.08 2.57 21.08
CA GLN A 53 -17.34 3.71 21.97
C GLN A 53 -17.53 5.04 21.24
N ARG A 54 -17.05 5.14 19.99
CA ARG A 54 -17.03 6.39 19.19
C ARG A 54 -16.29 7.55 19.86
N GLN A 55 -15.35 7.21 20.75
CA GLN A 55 -14.56 8.16 21.52
C GLN A 55 -13.11 7.69 21.57
N PHE A 56 -12.19 8.65 21.66
CA PHE A 56 -10.81 8.34 22.00
C PHE A 56 -10.70 8.06 23.49
N PRO A 57 -10.10 6.94 23.90
CA PRO A 57 -9.89 6.68 25.32
C PRO A 57 -8.90 7.69 25.89
N TYR A 58 -9.21 8.23 27.06
CA TYR A 58 -8.35 9.16 27.79
C TYR A 58 -7.27 8.43 28.59
N LEU A 59 -7.57 7.18 28.98
CA LEU A 59 -6.67 6.28 29.69
C LEU A 59 -6.20 5.18 28.77
N ASP A 60 -4.95 4.74 28.95
CA ASP A 60 -4.48 3.53 28.28
C ASP A 60 -5.15 2.31 28.90
N VAL A 61 -6.14 1.78 28.19
CA VAL A 61 -6.91 0.59 28.60
C VAL A 61 -6.16 -0.72 28.37
N PHE A 62 -5.01 -0.68 27.73
CA PHE A 62 -4.18 -1.85 27.44
C PHE A 62 -2.98 -1.97 28.38
N ALA A 63 -2.69 -0.95 29.16
CA ALA A 63 -1.61 -0.97 30.15
C ALA A 63 -2.09 -1.37 31.53
N TYR A 64 -1.27 -2.11 32.26
CA TYR A 64 -1.52 -2.45 33.67
C TYR A 64 -1.50 -1.22 34.58
N VAL A 65 -0.67 -0.25 34.25
CA VAL A 65 -0.60 1.03 34.96
C VAL A 65 -1.01 2.11 33.98
N PRO A 66 -2.22 2.66 34.10
CA PRO A 66 -2.70 3.67 33.19
C PRO A 66 -1.88 4.96 33.34
N THR A 67 -1.29 5.41 32.25
CA THR A 67 -0.64 6.71 32.13
C THR A 67 -1.60 7.75 31.59
N LEU A 68 -1.56 8.94 32.15
CA LEU A 68 -2.41 10.06 31.78
C LEU A 68 -1.58 11.20 31.19
N PRO A 69 -2.03 11.86 30.12
CA PRO A 69 -3.06 11.43 29.15
C PRO A 69 -2.49 10.40 28.20
N TRP A 70 -3.33 9.45 27.76
CA TRP A 70 -2.93 8.50 26.72
C TRP A 70 -3.14 9.08 25.33
N ILE A 71 -2.06 9.21 24.57
CA ILE A 71 -2.09 9.71 23.20
C ILE A 71 -1.69 8.55 22.28
N TYR A 72 -2.68 7.99 21.57
CA TYR A 72 -2.43 6.95 20.59
C TYR A 72 -2.14 7.57 19.22
N HIS A 73 -0.86 7.73 18.89
CA HIS A 73 -0.43 8.42 17.67
C HIS A 73 -0.77 7.66 16.37
N GLU A 74 -0.97 6.36 16.44
CA GLU A 74 -1.29 5.49 15.29
C GLU A 74 -2.80 5.19 15.18
N TRP A 75 -3.63 6.02 15.77
CA TRP A 75 -5.09 5.84 15.86
C TRP A 75 -5.77 5.60 14.50
N LEU A 76 -5.31 6.30 13.45
CA LEU A 76 -5.91 6.19 12.12
C LEU A 76 -5.76 4.78 11.54
N THR A 77 -4.63 4.13 11.78
CA THR A 77 -4.39 2.74 11.37
C THR A 77 -5.43 1.81 11.96
N GLY A 78 -5.69 1.89 13.26
CA GLY A 78 -6.72 1.09 13.92
C GLY A 78 -8.12 1.38 13.41
N VAL A 79 -8.45 2.66 13.22
CA VAL A 79 -9.77 3.09 12.71
C VAL A 79 -10.04 2.55 11.31
N VAL A 80 -9.03 2.45 10.45
CA VAL A 80 -9.16 1.91 9.09
C VAL A 80 -9.09 0.38 9.07
N PHE A 81 -8.16 -0.22 9.81
CA PHE A 81 -7.92 -1.66 9.76
C PHE A 81 -9.05 -2.47 10.37
N TYR A 82 -9.60 -2.01 11.50
CA TYR A 82 -10.61 -2.79 12.21
C TYR A 82 -11.88 -3.05 11.40
N PRO A 83 -12.57 -2.06 10.80
CA PRO A 83 -13.77 -2.33 10.01
C PRO A 83 -13.49 -3.22 8.81
N LEU A 84 -12.34 -3.06 8.18
CA LEU A 84 -11.93 -3.89 7.05
C LEU A 84 -11.67 -5.33 7.48
N TYR A 85 -10.93 -5.51 8.58
CA TYR A 85 -10.70 -6.83 9.17
C TYR A 85 -11.99 -7.50 9.64
N ARG A 86 -12.89 -6.73 10.25
CA ARG A 86 -14.21 -7.24 10.70
C ARG A 86 -15.07 -7.72 9.53
N ALA A 87 -15.00 -7.04 8.38
CA ALA A 87 -15.82 -7.37 7.21
C ALA A 87 -15.23 -8.51 6.38
N LEU A 88 -13.91 -8.53 6.19
CA LEU A 88 -13.24 -9.38 5.20
C LEU A 88 -12.13 -10.26 5.81
N GLY A 89 -11.85 -10.13 7.11
CA GLY A 89 -10.74 -10.84 7.75
C GLY A 89 -9.36 -10.43 7.25
N ALA A 90 -8.38 -11.30 7.41
CA ALA A 90 -7.01 -11.08 6.94
C ALA A 90 -6.92 -10.78 5.42
N PRO A 91 -7.70 -11.42 4.54
CA PRO A 91 -7.74 -11.05 3.11
C PRO A 91 -8.06 -9.58 2.86
N GLY A 92 -8.92 -8.95 3.66
CA GLY A 92 -9.24 -7.53 3.53
C GLY A 92 -8.01 -6.64 3.76
N LEU A 93 -7.23 -6.94 4.78
CA LEU A 93 -5.96 -6.21 5.05
C LEU A 93 -4.94 -6.45 3.93
N GLN A 94 -4.89 -7.66 3.38
CA GLN A 94 -4.00 -7.96 2.25
C GLN A 94 -4.39 -7.16 0.99
N VAL A 95 -5.68 -7.06 0.69
CA VAL A 95 -6.19 -6.23 -0.41
C VAL A 95 -5.84 -4.75 -0.18
N LEU A 96 -6.02 -4.24 1.03
CA LEU A 96 -5.63 -2.88 1.37
C LEU A 96 -4.13 -2.65 1.13
N LYS A 97 -3.28 -3.55 1.62
CA LYS A 97 -1.82 -3.48 1.42
C LYS A 97 -1.45 -3.45 -0.07
N LEU A 98 -2.01 -4.34 -0.86
CA LEU A 98 -1.78 -4.40 -2.30
C LEU A 98 -2.25 -3.12 -3.00
N THR A 99 -3.43 -2.61 -2.64
CA THR A 99 -3.99 -1.39 -3.22
C THR A 99 -3.09 -0.19 -2.92
N MET A 100 -2.67 -0.02 -1.67
CA MET A 100 -1.77 1.08 -1.28
C MET A 100 -0.40 0.95 -1.94
N GLY A 101 0.16 -0.24 -2.00
CA GLY A 101 1.45 -0.49 -2.65
C GLY A 101 1.41 -0.20 -4.14
N LEU A 102 0.37 -0.66 -4.85
CA LEU A 102 0.18 -0.37 -6.26
C LEU A 102 -0.08 1.12 -6.53
N ALA A 103 -0.85 1.79 -5.67
CA ALA A 103 -1.07 3.23 -5.77
C ALA A 103 0.23 4.02 -5.60
N THR A 104 1.06 3.64 -4.62
CA THR A 104 2.38 4.23 -4.40
C THR A 104 3.29 4.03 -5.61
N ALA A 105 3.40 2.80 -6.11
CA ALA A 105 4.19 2.49 -7.29
C ALA A 105 3.70 3.24 -8.54
N GLY A 106 2.38 3.31 -8.72
CA GLY A 106 1.75 4.09 -9.81
C GLY A 106 2.09 5.58 -9.72
N THR A 107 2.04 6.15 -8.52
CA THR A 107 2.40 7.56 -8.30
C THR A 107 3.87 7.81 -8.64
N ILE A 108 4.78 6.95 -8.17
CA ILE A 108 6.20 7.03 -8.50
C ILE A 108 6.43 6.94 -10.01
N TYR A 109 5.79 5.96 -10.67
CA TYR A 109 5.90 5.79 -12.12
C TYR A 109 5.42 7.02 -12.88
N LEU A 110 4.24 7.55 -12.54
CA LEU A 110 3.67 8.73 -13.21
C LEU A 110 4.55 9.97 -13.00
N THR A 111 5.10 10.15 -11.80
CA THR A 111 6.02 11.25 -11.50
C THR A 111 7.32 11.12 -12.29
N ALA A 112 7.93 9.94 -12.30
CA ALA A 112 9.15 9.67 -13.06
C ALA A 112 8.93 9.92 -14.57
N ARG A 113 7.79 9.46 -15.11
CA ARG A 113 7.43 9.69 -16.51
C ARG A 113 7.27 11.17 -16.84
N ARG A 114 6.64 11.96 -15.96
CA ARG A 114 6.50 13.43 -16.15
C ARG A 114 7.85 14.12 -16.14
N LEU A 115 8.72 13.78 -15.19
CA LEU A 115 10.07 14.35 -15.10
C LEU A 115 10.93 13.97 -16.31
N SER A 116 10.86 12.73 -16.77
CA SER A 116 11.58 12.26 -17.96
C SER A 116 11.11 12.96 -19.25
N SER A 117 9.82 13.24 -19.37
CA SER A 117 9.30 13.97 -20.53
C SER A 117 9.70 15.45 -20.56
N GLN A 118 10.09 16.02 -19.41
CA GLN A 118 10.60 17.38 -19.29
C GLN A 118 12.14 17.46 -19.39
N SER A 119 12.81 16.33 -19.33
CA SER A 119 14.26 16.26 -19.47
C SER A 119 14.64 16.31 -20.94
N TYR A 120 15.39 17.34 -21.34
CA TYR A 120 15.95 17.50 -22.70
C TYR A 120 17.08 16.53 -23.02
N TRP A 121 17.23 15.44 -22.29
CA TRP A 121 18.21 14.40 -22.62
C TRP A 121 17.60 13.49 -23.69
N PRO A 122 18.13 13.48 -24.91
CA PRO A 122 17.77 12.47 -25.89
C PRO A 122 18.29 11.12 -25.42
N LEU A 123 17.38 10.21 -25.12
CA LEU A 123 17.68 8.78 -25.00
C LEU A 123 17.65 8.12 -26.36
#